data_8d16c6b9c49d1253713ee1d2c25284ec
#
_entry.id   8d16c6b9c49d1253713ee1d2c25284ec
#
_cell.length_a   1.000
_cell.length_b   1.000
_cell.length_c   1.000
_cell.angle_alpha   90.00
_cell.angle_beta   90.00
_cell.angle_gamma   90.00
#
_symmetry.space_group_name_H-M   'P 1'
#
loop_
_entity.id
_entity.type
_entity.pdbx_description
1 polymer ?
#
loop_
_entity_poly.entity_id
_entity_poly.type
_entity_poly.pdbx_seq_one_letter_code
_entity_poly.pdbx_strand_id
1 'polypeptide(L)'
;MKRILYTVMLGASMLVATSSCDLDLLDDPNAVTASTADPNFILNRIQLDYENLFNTIGDDGMRLTRIINQGSAQYEGAYTPVTTNGYWSNAYANILQDIAFLEPLAVEAEFERHLGISKTIKAMVLFHLVDSYGDVPFSQALDPNEFNPAVDSGESVYDAAFAALNEAEAHFTAQGSSGAPNDYFYGRNYTKWVRLVNTLKLRYFLNRKLVDPSGATAGINALIAADNFLKAGDDFVFQFGTTQADPDSRHPRFAGQYTSGGGDYQSTYYMWHLTEQKGFDDPRARFYFYRQVLANSTNPDEIECITQLPPAHYLVGGFIYCLPGERGYWGRDHLDPDGIPPDGLKRTAWGVYPAGGRFDDNSATPVNDPSLGAQGAGIQPIMLAAYVDFMLAEAALTLGTTGNAKDYLLSGIEKHMNYVVNWSLGTAQAGAINSFFDEEGIDIDQNITNYLSYVSNEYDGLSSDDDRMDVIGREYWLSLFGNGIESFNLYRRTGKPDNMQPGLEANPGVFPRSFFYPNNYMVTNTSAVQKADQSVQVFWDTNPAGNAWVY
;
A
#
# COMPACT_ATOMS: atom_id res chain seq x y z
N MET A 1 33.32 -70.13 43.33
CA MET A 1 32.57 -70.04 42.04
C MET A 1 31.36 -69.09 42.07
N LYS A 2 30.44 -69.17 43.02
CA LYS A 2 29.28 -68.24 43.03
C LYS A 2 29.65 -66.73 43.10
N ARG A 3 30.66 -66.34 43.83
CA ARG A 3 31.09 -64.89 43.91
C ARG A 3 31.71 -64.35 42.61
N ILE A 4 32.42 -65.19 41.87
CA ILE A 4 33.00 -64.82 40.57
C ILE A 4 31.89 -64.66 39.51
N LEU A 5 30.86 -65.49 39.57
CA LEU A 5 29.71 -65.40 38.66
C LEU A 5 28.94 -64.09 38.83
N TYR A 6 28.74 -63.62 40.07
CA TYR A 6 28.07 -62.36 40.35
C TYR A 6 28.90 -61.14 39.91
N THR A 7 30.21 -61.20 40.03
CA THR A 7 31.10 -60.10 39.59
C THR A 7 31.16 -60.02 38.05
N VAL A 8 31.12 -61.14 37.36
CA VAL A 8 31.05 -61.19 35.90
C VAL A 8 29.68 -60.77 35.38
N MET A 9 28.58 -61.15 36.04
CA MET A 9 27.25 -60.67 35.70
C MET A 9 27.08 -59.14 35.93
N LEU A 10 27.64 -58.60 37.01
CA LEU A 10 27.59 -57.18 37.30
C LEU A 10 28.47 -56.35 36.30
N GLY A 11 29.60 -56.90 35.87
CA GLY A 11 30.47 -56.29 34.84
C GLY A 11 29.83 -56.32 33.45
N ALA A 12 29.10 -57.39 33.10
CA ALA A 12 28.39 -57.51 31.84
C ALA A 12 27.15 -56.59 31.77
N SER A 13 26.44 -56.36 32.89
CA SER A 13 25.33 -55.43 32.97
C SER A 13 25.78 -53.95 32.93
N MET A 14 26.98 -53.63 33.40
CA MET A 14 27.56 -52.27 33.26
C MET A 14 28.03 -51.98 31.83
N LEU A 15 28.47 -52.95 31.07
CA LEU A 15 28.90 -52.78 29.67
C LEU A 15 27.69 -52.63 28.69
N VAL A 16 26.52 -53.12 29.06
CA VAL A 16 25.29 -52.92 28.26
C VAL A 16 24.65 -51.55 28.56
N ALA A 17 24.90 -50.94 29.70
CA ALA A 17 24.39 -49.63 30.07
C ALA A 17 25.14 -48.44 29.45
N THR A 18 26.27 -48.66 28.74
CA THR A 18 27.02 -47.61 28.04
C THR A 18 26.73 -47.52 26.54
N SER A 19 25.91 -48.38 25.99
CA SER A 19 25.25 -48.15 24.70
C SER A 19 23.96 -47.34 24.92
N SER A 20 24.10 -46.19 25.53
CA SER A 20 23.10 -45.13 25.38
C SER A 20 23.01 -44.83 23.90
N CYS A 21 21.93 -45.08 23.28
CA CYS A 21 21.59 -44.47 21.99
C CYS A 21 21.95 -43.01 22.12
N ASP A 22 22.85 -42.52 21.30
CA ASP A 22 22.87 -41.10 20.96
C ASP A 22 21.47 -40.84 20.38
N LEU A 23 20.54 -40.52 21.25
CA LEU A 23 19.34 -39.82 20.86
C LEU A 23 19.80 -38.44 20.47
N ASP A 24 20.02 -38.26 19.21
CA ASP A 24 20.24 -36.93 18.62
C ASP A 24 18.89 -36.18 18.72
N LEU A 25 18.60 -35.76 19.97
CA LEU A 25 17.42 -34.94 20.31
C LEU A 25 17.62 -33.49 19.93
N LEU A 26 18.76 -33.16 19.31
CA LEU A 26 19.08 -31.80 18.87
C LEU A 26 18.47 -31.50 17.50
N ASP A 27 18.20 -32.52 16.69
CA ASP A 27 17.48 -32.37 15.44
C ASP A 27 16.02 -32.79 15.64
N ASP A 28 15.11 -31.82 15.74
CA ASP A 28 13.68 -32.11 15.64
C ASP A 28 13.40 -32.60 14.21
N PRO A 29 12.97 -33.86 14.01
CA PRO A 29 12.71 -34.42 12.69
C PRO A 29 11.54 -33.68 11.97
N ASN A 30 10.76 -32.87 12.70
CA ASN A 30 9.70 -32.04 12.14
C ASN A 30 10.14 -30.58 11.96
N ALA A 31 11.35 -30.20 12.43
CA ALA A 31 11.89 -28.88 12.16
C ALA A 31 12.25 -28.78 10.67
N VAL A 32 11.77 -27.74 10.01
CA VAL A 32 12.19 -27.41 8.65
C VAL A 32 13.64 -26.96 8.69
N THR A 33 14.55 -27.86 8.28
CA THR A 33 15.97 -27.55 8.12
C THR A 33 16.23 -27.02 6.70
N ALA A 34 17.38 -26.40 6.48
CA ALA A 34 17.75 -25.92 5.15
C ALA A 34 17.74 -27.05 4.08
N SER A 35 18.02 -28.31 4.49
CA SER A 35 18.00 -29.46 3.59
C SER A 35 16.60 -30.04 3.30
N THR A 36 15.57 -29.64 4.05
CA THR A 36 14.17 -30.13 3.91
C THR A 36 13.21 -29.03 3.52
N ALA A 37 13.67 -27.77 3.44
CA ALA A 37 12.84 -26.64 3.08
C ALA A 37 12.47 -26.67 1.59
N ASP A 38 11.18 -26.58 1.30
CA ASP A 38 10.69 -26.41 -0.08
C ASP A 38 10.69 -24.90 -0.43
N PRO A 39 11.46 -24.47 -1.45
CA PRO A 39 11.49 -23.08 -1.89
C PRO A 39 10.11 -22.49 -2.22
N ASN A 40 9.15 -23.32 -2.64
CA ASN A 40 7.78 -22.86 -2.91
C ASN A 40 7.07 -22.40 -1.63
N PHE A 41 7.19 -23.10 -0.52
CA PHE A 41 6.54 -22.68 0.74
C PHE A 41 7.15 -21.39 1.28
N ILE A 42 8.47 -21.23 1.16
CA ILE A 42 9.14 -19.99 1.55
C ILE A 42 8.67 -18.84 0.68
N LEU A 43 8.64 -19.03 -0.65
CA LEU A 43 8.17 -18.00 -1.58
C LEU A 43 6.69 -17.64 -1.37
N ASN A 44 5.84 -18.62 -1.03
CA ASN A 44 4.44 -18.38 -0.68
C ASN A 44 4.34 -17.41 0.51
N ARG A 45 5.11 -17.66 1.56
CA ARG A 45 5.14 -16.83 2.76
C ARG A 45 5.64 -15.42 2.44
N ILE A 46 6.74 -15.28 1.68
CA ILE A 46 7.28 -13.99 1.23
C ILE A 46 6.20 -13.16 0.52
N GLN A 47 5.40 -13.75 -0.36
CA GLN A 47 4.34 -13.05 -1.09
C GLN A 47 3.19 -12.61 -0.19
N LEU A 48 2.78 -13.45 0.75
CA LEU A 48 1.70 -13.13 1.69
C LEU A 48 2.13 -12.08 2.72
N ASP A 49 3.34 -12.21 3.26
CA ASP A 49 3.89 -11.23 4.19
C ASP A 49 4.13 -9.88 3.52
N TYR A 50 4.48 -9.87 2.22
CA TYR A 50 4.60 -8.63 1.45
C TYR A 50 3.25 -7.93 1.25
N GLU A 51 2.18 -8.68 0.94
CA GLU A 51 0.84 -8.09 0.86
C GLU A 51 0.44 -7.44 2.19
N ASN A 52 0.63 -8.16 3.29
CA ASN A 52 0.32 -7.64 4.62
C ASN A 52 1.15 -6.39 4.98
N LEU A 53 2.45 -6.37 4.62
CA LEU A 53 3.30 -5.20 4.81
C LEU A 53 2.79 -4.01 4.00
N PHE A 54 2.46 -4.23 2.72
CA PHE A 54 1.96 -3.19 1.84
C PHE A 54 0.65 -2.60 2.34
N ASN A 55 -0.30 -3.45 2.75
CA ASN A 55 -1.59 -3.01 3.29
C ASN A 55 -1.41 -2.16 4.55
N THR A 56 -0.58 -2.61 5.50
CA THR A 56 -0.42 -1.91 6.79
C THR A 56 0.31 -0.57 6.65
N ILE A 57 1.38 -0.46 5.87
CA ILE A 57 2.04 0.82 5.57
C ILE A 57 1.10 1.71 4.74
N GLY A 58 0.38 1.12 3.79
CA GLY A 58 -0.58 1.80 2.93
C GLY A 58 -1.71 2.47 3.72
N ASP A 59 -2.15 1.86 4.81
CA ASP A 59 -3.16 2.44 5.70
C ASP A 59 -2.72 3.79 6.25
N ASP A 60 -1.49 3.88 6.76
CA ASP A 60 -0.97 5.13 7.29
C ASP A 60 -0.79 6.18 6.20
N GLY A 61 -0.33 5.78 5.03
CA GLY A 61 -0.23 6.68 3.88
C GLY A 61 -1.60 7.24 3.44
N MET A 62 -2.66 6.41 3.40
CA MET A 62 -4.01 6.88 3.11
C MET A 62 -4.54 7.85 4.18
N ARG A 63 -4.26 7.60 5.46
CA ARG A 63 -4.61 8.50 6.55
C ARG A 63 -3.88 9.84 6.43
N LEU A 64 -2.58 9.82 6.19
CA LEU A 64 -1.77 11.02 6.02
C LEU A 64 -2.20 11.86 4.82
N THR A 65 -2.68 11.23 3.76
CA THR A 65 -3.13 11.91 2.53
C THR A 65 -4.65 12.07 2.43
N ARG A 66 -5.38 11.93 3.52
CA ARG A 66 -6.84 12.19 3.62
C ARG A 66 -7.69 11.31 2.70
N ILE A 67 -7.20 10.15 2.30
CA ILE A 67 -8.02 9.16 1.57
C ILE A 67 -9.00 8.50 2.55
N ILE A 68 -8.53 8.15 3.74
CA ILE A 68 -9.35 7.75 4.89
C ILE A 68 -9.07 8.65 6.08
N ASN A 69 -9.94 8.63 7.07
CA ASN A 69 -9.74 9.45 8.26
C ASN A 69 -8.58 8.97 9.13
N GLN A 70 -7.84 9.91 9.73
CA GLN A 70 -6.98 9.68 10.89
C GLN A 70 -7.71 10.12 12.16
N GLY A 71 -8.03 9.16 13.02
CA GLY A 71 -8.83 9.38 14.23
C GLY A 71 -8.04 9.83 15.47
N SER A 72 -6.84 10.42 15.32
CA SER A 72 -6.08 11.01 16.43
C SER A 72 -6.03 12.53 16.28
N ALA A 73 -6.13 13.27 17.38
CA ALA A 73 -6.05 14.74 17.35
C ALA A 73 -4.68 15.27 16.91
N GLN A 74 -3.63 14.46 17.03
CA GLN A 74 -2.25 14.87 16.78
C GLN A 74 -1.47 13.78 16.07
N TYR A 75 -0.57 14.18 15.16
CA TYR A 75 0.29 13.26 14.42
C TYR A 75 1.22 12.45 15.32
N GLU A 76 1.82 13.08 16.35
CA GLU A 76 2.71 12.37 17.27
C GLU A 76 1.98 11.28 18.06
N GLY A 77 0.70 11.51 18.40
CA GLY A 77 -0.14 10.50 19.05
C GLY A 77 -0.55 9.36 18.12
N ALA A 78 -0.72 9.65 16.83
CA ALA A 78 -1.07 8.67 15.83
C ALA A 78 0.11 7.75 15.45
N TYR A 79 1.30 8.34 15.28
CA TYR A 79 2.48 7.67 14.73
C TYR A 79 3.62 7.59 15.75
N THR A 80 3.37 6.90 16.86
CA THR A 80 4.37 6.67 17.91
C THR A 80 5.41 5.61 17.48
N PRO A 81 6.58 5.52 18.14
CA PRO A 81 7.55 4.45 17.86
C PRO A 81 7.00 3.03 18.01
N VAL A 82 5.88 2.84 18.74
CA VAL A 82 5.27 1.51 18.92
C VAL A 82 4.35 1.14 17.75
N THR A 83 3.68 2.11 17.14
CA THR A 83 2.72 1.86 16.05
C THR A 83 3.34 1.17 14.84
N THR A 84 4.60 1.44 14.55
CA THR A 84 5.31 0.88 13.39
C THR A 84 6.18 -0.35 13.70
N ASN A 85 6.14 -0.90 14.92
CA ASN A 85 6.86 -2.12 15.28
C ASN A 85 6.53 -3.30 14.36
N GLY A 86 5.25 -3.45 13.98
CA GLY A 86 4.78 -4.50 13.09
C GLY A 86 5.39 -4.42 11.70
N TYR A 87 5.50 -3.23 11.11
CA TYR A 87 6.09 -3.01 9.78
C TYR A 87 7.54 -3.45 9.74
N TRP A 88 8.32 -3.01 10.75
CA TRP A 88 9.73 -3.34 10.87
C TRP A 88 9.97 -4.83 11.05
N SER A 89 9.23 -5.44 11.97
CA SER A 89 9.35 -6.88 12.22
C SER A 89 8.96 -7.69 11.00
N ASN A 90 7.89 -7.32 10.30
CA ASN A 90 7.48 -8.01 9.09
C ASN A 90 8.51 -7.86 7.96
N ALA A 91 9.05 -6.64 7.76
CA ALA A 91 10.07 -6.41 6.75
C ALA A 91 11.36 -7.20 7.02
N TYR A 92 11.93 -7.09 8.24
CA TYR A 92 13.24 -7.67 8.54
C TYR A 92 13.19 -9.14 8.98
N ALA A 93 12.32 -9.47 9.95
CA ALA A 93 12.32 -10.81 10.56
C ALA A 93 11.50 -11.83 9.75
N ASN A 94 10.61 -11.38 8.85
CA ASN A 94 9.88 -12.26 7.98
C ASN A 94 10.41 -12.15 6.54
N ILE A 95 10.07 -11.09 5.81
CA ILE A 95 10.29 -11.02 4.36
C ILE A 95 11.76 -11.08 3.97
N LEU A 96 12.59 -10.17 4.49
CA LEU A 96 14.01 -10.11 4.12
C LEU A 96 14.79 -11.35 4.62
N GLN A 97 14.46 -11.86 5.81
CA GLN A 97 15.04 -13.08 6.35
C GLN A 97 14.67 -14.31 5.51
N ASP A 98 13.40 -14.43 5.13
CA ASP A 98 12.93 -15.55 4.28
C ASP A 98 13.55 -15.46 2.86
N ILE A 99 13.72 -14.25 2.32
CA ILE A 99 14.42 -14.06 1.04
C ILE A 99 15.89 -14.50 1.16
N ALA A 100 16.60 -14.11 2.22
CA ALA A 100 17.98 -14.51 2.44
C ALA A 100 18.12 -16.04 2.60
N PHE A 101 17.11 -16.70 3.16
CA PHE A 101 17.05 -18.15 3.29
C PHE A 101 16.68 -18.84 1.95
N LEU A 102 15.77 -18.26 1.17
CA LEU A 102 15.35 -18.78 -0.13
C LEU A 102 16.46 -18.71 -1.18
N GLU A 103 17.20 -17.60 -1.25
CA GLU A 103 18.16 -17.33 -2.35
C GLU A 103 19.16 -18.47 -2.57
N PRO A 104 19.92 -18.98 -1.56
CA PRO A 104 20.87 -20.08 -1.78
C PRO A 104 20.19 -21.38 -2.22
N LEU A 105 19.00 -21.70 -1.69
CA LEU A 105 18.24 -22.90 -2.09
C LEU A 105 17.77 -22.81 -3.53
N ALA A 106 17.29 -21.64 -3.94
CA ALA A 106 16.81 -21.41 -5.29
C ALA A 106 17.96 -21.37 -6.33
N VAL A 107 19.15 -20.89 -5.93
CA VAL A 107 20.37 -20.94 -6.77
C VAL A 107 20.81 -22.39 -6.97
N GLU A 108 20.89 -23.20 -5.92
CA GLU A 108 21.27 -24.61 -5.99
C GLU A 108 20.30 -25.43 -6.86
N ALA A 109 19.01 -25.12 -6.79
CA ALA A 109 17.95 -25.78 -7.55
C ALA A 109 17.76 -25.23 -8.98
N GLU A 110 18.50 -24.20 -9.38
CA GLU A 110 18.33 -23.48 -10.66
C GLU A 110 16.90 -22.91 -10.83
N PHE A 111 16.32 -22.39 -9.74
CA PHE A 111 14.96 -21.84 -9.70
C PHE A 111 14.92 -20.34 -10.05
N GLU A 112 15.30 -20.01 -11.30
CA GLU A 112 15.40 -18.63 -11.79
C GLU A 112 14.14 -17.78 -11.51
N ARG A 113 12.95 -18.36 -11.63
CA ARG A 113 11.69 -17.64 -11.48
C ARG A 113 11.37 -17.31 -10.02
N HIS A 114 11.78 -18.17 -9.09
CA HIS A 114 11.68 -17.89 -7.66
C HIS A 114 12.63 -16.74 -7.28
N LEU A 115 13.85 -16.73 -7.81
CA LEU A 115 14.80 -15.64 -7.62
C LEU A 115 14.26 -14.32 -8.20
N GLY A 116 13.68 -14.34 -9.40
CA GLY A 116 13.09 -13.14 -10.00
C GLY A 116 11.98 -12.53 -9.14
N ILE A 117 11.05 -13.34 -8.61
CA ILE A 117 9.96 -12.88 -7.75
C ILE A 117 10.53 -12.35 -6.42
N SER A 118 11.40 -13.12 -5.76
CA SER A 118 11.97 -12.73 -4.47
C SER A 118 12.79 -11.45 -4.54
N LYS A 119 13.61 -11.26 -5.60
CA LYS A 119 14.38 -10.03 -5.83
C LYS A 119 13.49 -8.83 -6.10
N THR A 120 12.38 -9.00 -6.82
CA THR A 120 11.40 -7.92 -7.03
C THR A 120 10.77 -7.50 -5.70
N ILE A 121 10.33 -8.46 -4.89
CA ILE A 121 9.76 -8.19 -3.56
C ILE A 121 10.81 -7.55 -2.64
N LYS A 122 12.07 -8.04 -2.64
CA LYS A 122 13.19 -7.42 -1.90
C LYS A 122 13.32 -5.95 -2.23
N ALA A 123 13.35 -5.61 -3.52
CA ALA A 123 13.45 -4.22 -3.96
C ALA A 123 12.28 -3.36 -3.45
N MET A 124 11.06 -3.86 -3.53
CA MET A 124 9.88 -3.16 -3.04
C MET A 124 9.93 -2.94 -1.52
N VAL A 125 10.33 -3.96 -0.74
CA VAL A 125 10.48 -3.84 0.72
C VAL A 125 11.54 -2.80 1.09
N LEU A 126 12.69 -2.79 0.40
CA LEU A 126 13.74 -1.81 0.64
C LEU A 126 13.27 -0.38 0.32
N PHE A 127 12.53 -0.18 -0.79
CA PHE A 127 11.89 1.11 -1.07
C PHE A 127 10.95 1.53 0.04
N HIS A 128 10.07 0.64 0.51
CA HIS A 128 9.11 0.95 1.57
C HIS A 128 9.78 1.28 2.90
N LEU A 129 10.86 0.60 3.26
CA LEU A 129 11.64 0.90 4.46
C LEU A 129 12.25 2.31 4.39
N VAL A 130 12.88 2.66 3.27
CA VAL A 130 13.47 4.01 3.10
C VAL A 130 12.38 5.07 3.02
N ASP A 131 11.30 4.83 2.27
CA ASP A 131 10.17 5.77 2.16
C ASP A 131 9.51 6.03 3.51
N SER A 132 9.53 5.04 4.43
CA SER A 132 8.93 5.15 5.76
C SER A 132 9.88 5.75 6.79
N TYR A 133 11.16 5.36 6.76
CA TYR A 133 12.10 5.66 7.84
C TYR A 133 13.34 6.48 7.42
N GLY A 134 13.61 6.64 6.13
CA GLY A 134 14.86 7.25 5.64
C GLY A 134 16.02 6.27 5.69
N ASP A 135 17.03 6.56 6.51
CA ASP A 135 18.19 5.69 6.68
C ASP A 135 17.81 4.43 7.48
N VAL A 136 18.24 3.25 7.04
CA VAL A 136 17.85 1.97 7.65
C VAL A 136 19.00 0.96 7.60
N PRO A 137 19.09 0.00 8.54
CA PRO A 137 20.06 -1.08 8.45
C PRO A 137 19.82 -1.93 7.19
N PHE A 138 20.89 -2.19 6.43
CA PHE A 138 20.83 -3.04 5.24
C PHE A 138 22.05 -3.93 5.08
N SER A 139 23.25 -3.34 4.98
CA SER A 139 24.49 -4.07 4.65
C SER A 139 24.88 -5.12 5.69
N GLN A 140 24.49 -4.93 6.94
CA GLN A 140 24.76 -5.80 8.07
C GLN A 140 23.50 -6.40 8.70
N ALA A 141 22.31 -6.04 8.21
CA ALA A 141 21.05 -6.30 8.88
C ALA A 141 20.72 -7.78 9.10
N LEU A 142 21.21 -8.68 8.24
CA LEU A 142 20.94 -10.12 8.28
C LEU A 142 22.20 -10.96 8.56
N ASP A 143 23.31 -10.33 8.98
CA ASP A 143 24.49 -11.06 9.41
C ASP A 143 24.23 -11.64 10.82
N PRO A 144 24.25 -12.98 11.00
CA PRO A 144 23.99 -13.60 12.29
C PRO A 144 25.06 -13.30 13.35
N ASN A 145 26.19 -12.73 12.97
CA ASN A 145 27.29 -12.35 13.87
C ASN A 145 27.21 -10.86 14.25
N GLU A 146 26.35 -10.06 13.62
CA GLU A 146 26.21 -8.64 13.90
C GLU A 146 24.90 -8.36 14.67
N PHE A 147 25.03 -8.04 15.95
CA PHE A 147 23.90 -7.78 16.85
C PHE A 147 23.49 -6.30 16.90
N ASN A 148 24.32 -5.41 16.36
CA ASN A 148 24.07 -3.97 16.33
C ASN A 148 24.36 -3.43 14.91
N PRO A 149 23.62 -3.87 13.89
CA PRO A 149 23.89 -3.47 12.52
C PRO A 149 23.89 -1.96 12.38
N ALA A 150 24.85 -1.45 11.63
CA ALA A 150 24.94 -0.03 11.32
C ALA A 150 23.75 0.39 10.43
N VAL A 151 23.39 1.66 10.53
CA VAL A 151 22.39 2.29 9.67
C VAL A 151 23.07 2.70 8.35
N ASP A 152 22.55 2.22 7.23
CA ASP A 152 22.96 2.62 5.89
C ASP A 152 22.13 3.83 5.43
N SER A 153 22.72 4.68 4.57
CA SER A 153 21.99 5.81 4.03
C SER A 153 20.82 5.36 3.15
N GLY A 154 19.70 6.03 3.23
CA GLY A 154 18.52 5.72 2.40
C GLY A 154 18.85 5.73 0.90
N GLU A 155 19.76 6.59 0.45
CA GLU A 155 20.22 6.60 -0.93
C GLU A 155 20.91 5.28 -1.30
N SER A 156 21.86 4.78 -0.49
CA SER A 156 22.54 3.52 -0.76
C SER A 156 21.60 2.32 -0.75
N VAL A 157 20.58 2.33 0.10
CA VAL A 157 19.55 1.28 0.15
C VAL A 157 18.65 1.34 -1.08
N TYR A 158 18.31 2.54 -1.56
CA TYR A 158 17.58 2.71 -2.83
C TYR A 158 18.37 2.19 -4.03
N ASP A 159 19.68 2.44 -4.07
CA ASP A 159 20.55 1.92 -5.12
C ASP A 159 20.66 0.39 -5.06
N ALA A 160 20.70 -0.19 -3.86
CA ALA A 160 20.64 -1.64 -3.69
C ALA A 160 19.29 -2.23 -4.14
N ALA A 161 18.18 -1.54 -3.87
CA ALA A 161 16.87 -1.93 -4.38
C ALA A 161 16.82 -1.89 -5.92
N PHE A 162 17.39 -0.86 -6.54
CA PHE A 162 17.50 -0.76 -8.00
C PHE A 162 18.38 -1.88 -8.59
N ALA A 163 19.48 -2.23 -7.92
CA ALA A 163 20.30 -3.38 -8.32
C ALA A 163 19.52 -4.70 -8.24
N ALA A 164 18.73 -4.90 -7.17
CA ALA A 164 17.87 -6.08 -7.06
C ALA A 164 16.81 -6.15 -8.18
N LEU A 165 16.28 -5.01 -8.67
CA LEU A 165 15.39 -4.98 -9.85
C LEU A 165 16.13 -5.43 -11.13
N ASN A 166 17.39 -5.06 -11.31
CA ASN A 166 18.19 -5.51 -12.46
C ASN A 166 18.46 -7.02 -12.39
N GLU A 167 18.77 -7.55 -11.21
CA GLU A 167 18.91 -8.99 -10.97
C GLU A 167 17.59 -9.72 -11.25
N ALA A 168 16.45 -9.19 -10.78
CA ALA A 168 15.13 -9.77 -11.02
C ALA A 168 14.83 -9.87 -12.52
N GLU A 169 15.09 -8.83 -13.31
CA GLU A 169 14.90 -8.83 -14.76
C GLU A 169 15.76 -9.89 -15.42
N ALA A 170 17.03 -10.03 -15.02
CA ALA A 170 17.91 -11.08 -15.51
C ALA A 170 17.37 -12.48 -15.22
N HIS A 171 16.88 -12.73 -14.00
CA HIS A 171 16.26 -14.00 -13.63
C HIS A 171 14.98 -14.30 -14.42
N PHE A 172 14.12 -13.31 -14.67
CA PHE A 172 12.90 -13.50 -15.48
C PHE A 172 13.20 -13.77 -16.97
N THR A 173 14.32 -13.29 -17.49
CA THR A 173 14.71 -13.47 -18.88
C THR A 173 15.69 -14.62 -19.11
N ALA A 174 16.24 -15.21 -18.04
CA ALA A 174 17.13 -16.36 -18.11
C ALA A 174 16.50 -17.55 -18.86
N GLN A 175 17.34 -18.28 -19.61
CA GLN A 175 16.92 -19.50 -20.29
C GLN A 175 17.04 -20.69 -19.34
N GLY A 176 16.03 -21.57 -19.33
CA GLY A 176 16.09 -22.84 -18.63
C GLY A 176 15.95 -22.73 -17.11
N SER A 177 14.81 -22.30 -16.60
CA SER A 177 14.51 -22.41 -15.18
C SER A 177 14.01 -23.81 -14.81
N SER A 178 14.58 -24.44 -13.80
CA SER A 178 14.02 -25.62 -13.13
C SER A 178 12.90 -25.17 -12.20
N GLY A 179 11.84 -25.93 -12.07
CA GLY A 179 10.72 -25.64 -11.18
C GLY A 179 9.85 -24.45 -11.59
N ALA A 180 8.63 -24.46 -11.13
CA ALA A 180 7.63 -23.42 -11.37
C ALA A 180 7.12 -22.89 -10.02
N PRO A 181 7.28 -21.56 -9.73
CA PRO A 181 6.81 -21.00 -8.47
C PRO A 181 5.29 -20.98 -8.39
N ASN A 182 4.78 -21.02 -7.16
CA ASN A 182 3.44 -20.52 -6.88
C ASN A 182 3.52 -18.98 -6.95
N ASP A 183 2.85 -18.41 -7.94
CA ASP A 183 2.85 -16.97 -8.19
C ASP A 183 1.44 -16.43 -7.93
N TYR A 184 1.25 -15.75 -6.82
CA TYR A 184 -0.05 -15.23 -6.38
C TYR A 184 -0.46 -13.93 -7.10
N PHE A 185 0.47 -13.31 -7.83
CA PHE A 185 0.20 -12.03 -8.51
C PHE A 185 -0.10 -12.22 -9.99
N TYR A 186 0.76 -12.90 -10.73
CA TYR A 186 0.65 -13.00 -12.20
C TYR A 186 0.47 -14.42 -12.74
N GLY A 187 0.35 -15.42 -11.83
CA GLY A 187 0.13 -16.81 -12.24
C GLY A 187 1.20 -17.32 -13.20
N ARG A 188 2.45 -16.92 -12.99
CA ARG A 188 3.62 -17.28 -13.81
C ARG A 188 3.72 -16.58 -15.17
N ASN A 189 3.08 -15.42 -15.33
CA ASN A 189 3.31 -14.57 -16.50
C ASN A 189 4.54 -13.68 -16.28
N TYR A 190 5.71 -14.17 -16.66
CA TYR A 190 6.98 -13.49 -16.41
C TYR A 190 7.18 -12.23 -17.27
N THR A 191 6.48 -12.09 -18.40
CA THR A 191 6.46 -10.86 -19.17
C THR A 191 5.85 -9.71 -18.36
N LYS A 192 4.79 -9.98 -17.58
CA LYS A 192 4.19 -8.98 -16.69
C LYS A 192 5.15 -8.62 -15.55
N TRP A 193 5.88 -9.60 -15.00
CA TRP A 193 6.91 -9.34 -13.99
C TRP A 193 8.02 -8.42 -14.51
N VAL A 194 8.52 -8.63 -15.74
CA VAL A 194 9.52 -7.73 -16.35
C VAL A 194 8.96 -6.32 -16.54
N ARG A 195 7.71 -6.18 -16.95
CA ARG A 195 7.04 -4.87 -17.07
C ARG A 195 6.88 -4.19 -15.71
N LEU A 196 6.53 -4.94 -14.67
CA LEU A 196 6.51 -4.44 -13.30
C LEU A 196 7.88 -3.93 -12.87
N VAL A 197 8.93 -4.72 -13.08
CA VAL A 197 10.32 -4.32 -12.77
C VAL A 197 10.66 -2.97 -13.43
N ASN A 198 10.35 -2.79 -14.71
CA ASN A 198 10.60 -1.52 -15.41
C ASN A 198 9.72 -0.37 -14.88
N THR A 199 8.50 -0.66 -14.45
CA THR A 199 7.64 0.34 -13.78
C THR A 199 8.20 0.75 -12.41
N LEU A 200 8.75 -0.20 -11.64
CA LEU A 200 9.42 0.11 -10.38
C LEU A 200 10.73 0.91 -10.59
N LYS A 201 11.44 0.68 -11.70
CA LYS A 201 12.58 1.53 -12.11
C LYS A 201 12.14 2.96 -12.47
N LEU A 202 10.98 3.12 -13.13
CA LEU A 202 10.39 4.45 -13.35
C LEU A 202 10.12 5.16 -12.02
N ARG A 203 9.49 4.48 -11.07
CA ARG A 203 9.24 5.00 -9.73
C ARG A 203 10.53 5.39 -9.00
N TYR A 204 11.57 4.58 -9.07
CA TYR A 204 12.89 4.89 -8.51
C TYR A 204 13.45 6.20 -9.05
N PHE A 205 13.47 6.39 -10.37
CA PHE A 205 13.95 7.62 -10.98
C PHE A 205 13.08 8.82 -10.60
N LEU A 206 11.76 8.66 -10.62
CA LEU A 206 10.83 9.75 -10.31
C LEU A 206 10.96 10.22 -8.86
N ASN A 207 11.11 9.33 -7.89
CA ASN A 207 11.33 9.70 -6.49
C ASN A 207 12.65 10.47 -6.32
N ARG A 208 13.67 10.17 -7.09
CA ARG A 208 14.98 10.84 -7.05
C ARG A 208 15.04 12.18 -7.82
N LYS A 209 13.96 12.58 -8.48
CA LYS A 209 13.96 13.77 -9.38
C LYS A 209 14.42 15.07 -8.72
N LEU A 210 14.25 15.21 -7.39
CA LEU A 210 14.64 16.41 -6.65
C LEU A 210 16.13 16.40 -6.26
N VAL A 211 16.75 15.25 -6.12
CA VAL A 211 18.17 15.09 -5.74
C VAL A 211 19.07 14.81 -6.93
N ASP A 212 18.55 14.15 -7.96
CA ASP A 212 19.27 13.88 -9.22
C ASP A 212 18.34 14.07 -10.43
N PRO A 213 17.98 15.30 -10.77
CA PRO A 213 17.09 15.58 -11.91
C PRO A 213 17.66 15.10 -13.25
N SER A 214 18.97 15.18 -13.43
CA SER A 214 19.62 14.78 -14.68
C SER A 214 19.61 13.27 -14.88
N GLY A 215 19.96 12.49 -13.85
CA GLY A 215 19.90 11.02 -13.87
C GLY A 215 18.47 10.53 -13.98
N ALA A 216 17.53 11.16 -13.27
CA ALA A 216 16.11 10.85 -13.38
C ALA A 216 15.58 11.07 -14.80
N THR A 217 15.86 12.21 -15.42
CA THR A 217 15.46 12.50 -16.81
C THR A 217 16.04 11.48 -17.80
N ALA A 218 17.34 11.19 -17.68
CA ALA A 218 17.99 10.22 -18.57
C ALA A 218 17.43 8.80 -18.40
N GLY A 219 17.26 8.35 -17.16
CA GLY A 219 16.72 7.03 -16.83
C GLY A 219 15.28 6.86 -17.31
N ILE A 220 14.41 7.84 -17.06
CA ILE A 220 13.01 7.82 -17.51
C ILE A 220 12.93 7.81 -19.03
N ASN A 221 13.70 8.64 -19.74
CA ASN A 221 13.70 8.64 -21.20
C ASN A 221 14.18 7.31 -21.79
N ALA A 222 15.16 6.64 -21.16
CA ALA A 222 15.59 5.32 -21.57
C ALA A 222 14.48 4.27 -21.41
N LEU A 223 13.72 4.32 -20.31
CA LEU A 223 12.58 3.44 -20.08
C LEU A 223 11.42 3.74 -21.06
N ILE A 224 11.14 5.02 -21.36
CA ILE A 224 10.14 5.42 -22.36
C ILE A 224 10.53 4.85 -23.74
N ALA A 225 11.80 4.96 -24.12
CA ALA A 225 12.29 4.44 -25.40
C ALA A 225 12.18 2.91 -25.50
N ALA A 226 12.29 2.19 -24.40
CA ALA A 226 12.11 0.74 -24.33
C ALA A 226 10.63 0.32 -24.38
N ASP A 227 9.69 1.18 -24.03
CA ASP A 227 8.23 0.96 -23.98
C ASP A 227 7.83 -0.37 -23.33
N ASN A 228 8.48 -0.72 -22.22
CA ASN A 228 8.25 -2.00 -21.53
C ASN A 228 7.73 -1.80 -20.09
N PHE A 229 6.76 -0.93 -19.92
CA PHE A 229 6.01 -0.70 -18.68
C PHE A 229 4.78 -1.61 -18.57
N LEU A 230 4.15 -1.60 -17.41
CA LEU A 230 2.81 -2.18 -17.22
C LEU A 230 1.83 -1.57 -18.23
N LYS A 231 1.07 -2.42 -18.89
CA LYS A 231 0.01 -2.07 -19.86
C LYS A 231 -1.33 -2.49 -19.30
N ALA A 232 -2.44 -1.99 -19.84
CA ALA A 232 -3.77 -2.40 -19.43
C ALA A 232 -3.89 -3.93 -19.36
N GLY A 233 -4.32 -4.45 -18.22
CA GLY A 233 -4.38 -5.87 -17.92
C GLY A 233 -3.08 -6.48 -17.36
N ASP A 234 -2.03 -5.68 -17.12
CA ASP A 234 -0.79 -6.10 -16.44
C ASP A 234 -0.73 -5.62 -14.98
N ASP A 235 -1.85 -5.17 -14.45
CA ASP A 235 -1.95 -4.59 -13.11
C ASP A 235 -1.39 -5.53 -12.05
N PHE A 236 -0.52 -5.01 -11.18
CA PHE A 236 0.06 -5.75 -10.08
C PHE A 236 -0.81 -5.57 -8.85
N VAL A 237 -1.65 -6.56 -8.61
CA VAL A 237 -2.63 -6.58 -7.52
C VAL A 237 -2.57 -7.91 -6.78
N PHE A 238 -2.85 -7.88 -5.48
CA PHE A 238 -3.13 -9.10 -4.73
C PHE A 238 -4.65 -9.30 -4.69
N GLN A 239 -5.12 -10.49 -5.06
CA GLN A 239 -6.54 -10.85 -5.09
C GLN A 239 -6.94 -11.56 -3.81
N PHE A 240 -7.90 -11.00 -3.07
CA PHE A 240 -8.50 -11.64 -1.90
C PHE A 240 -9.60 -12.64 -2.28
N GLY A 241 -9.90 -13.53 -1.34
CA GLY A 241 -10.96 -14.52 -1.47
C GLY A 241 -12.24 -14.13 -0.72
N THR A 242 -13.12 -15.13 -0.50
CA THR A 242 -14.40 -14.96 0.22
C THR A 242 -14.46 -15.77 1.52
N THR A 243 -13.42 -16.50 1.86
CA THR A 243 -13.41 -17.43 3.01
C THR A 243 -13.22 -16.68 4.31
N GLN A 244 -14.20 -16.79 5.20
CA GLN A 244 -14.16 -16.19 6.54
C GLN A 244 -13.42 -17.06 7.57
N ALA A 245 -13.21 -18.35 7.28
CA ALA A 245 -12.51 -19.27 8.18
C ALA A 245 -11.04 -18.84 8.38
N ASP A 246 -10.45 -19.27 9.49
CA ASP A 246 -9.04 -19.02 9.76
C ASP A 246 -8.15 -19.97 8.91
N PRO A 247 -7.22 -19.45 8.08
CA PRO A 247 -6.98 -18.02 7.85
C PRO A 247 -8.07 -17.33 7.01
N ASP A 248 -8.49 -16.12 7.44
CA ASP A 248 -9.46 -15.30 6.70
C ASP A 248 -8.81 -14.79 5.41
N SER A 249 -9.40 -15.11 4.26
CA SER A 249 -8.88 -14.74 2.95
C SER A 249 -9.52 -13.48 2.37
N ARG A 250 -10.48 -12.88 3.08
CA ARG A 250 -11.21 -11.70 2.63
C ARG A 250 -10.34 -10.44 2.76
N HIS A 251 -10.69 -9.42 1.98
CA HIS A 251 -10.06 -8.12 2.11
C HIS A 251 -10.22 -7.57 3.54
N PRO A 252 -9.15 -7.10 4.23
CA PRO A 252 -9.19 -6.70 5.63
C PRO A 252 -10.25 -5.63 5.93
N ARG A 253 -10.45 -4.66 5.03
CA ARG A 253 -11.44 -3.59 5.20
C ARG A 253 -12.87 -4.08 5.08
N PHE A 254 -13.12 -5.04 4.20
CA PHE A 254 -14.40 -5.73 4.14
C PHE A 254 -14.66 -6.50 5.44
N ALA A 255 -13.69 -7.31 5.87
CA ALA A 255 -13.81 -8.09 7.09
C ALA A 255 -14.10 -7.19 8.31
N GLY A 256 -13.39 -6.07 8.46
CA GLY A 256 -13.62 -5.11 9.54
C GLY A 256 -14.99 -4.44 9.50
N GLN A 257 -15.48 -4.05 8.34
CA GLN A 257 -16.69 -3.25 8.22
C GLN A 257 -17.97 -4.08 8.01
N TYR A 258 -17.93 -5.10 7.16
CA TYR A 258 -19.10 -5.89 6.80
C TYR A 258 -19.41 -7.02 7.80
N THR A 259 -18.48 -7.37 8.67
CA THR A 259 -18.74 -8.39 9.73
C THR A 259 -19.34 -7.77 10.99
N SER A 260 -18.84 -6.61 11.43
CA SER A 260 -19.25 -6.00 12.70
C SER A 260 -19.87 -4.60 12.57
N GLY A 261 -19.89 -4.03 11.36
CA GLY A 261 -20.30 -2.64 11.13
C GLY A 261 -19.31 -1.60 11.67
N GLY A 262 -18.11 -2.05 12.09
CA GLY A 262 -17.00 -1.21 12.56
C GLY A 262 -16.07 -0.79 11.43
N GLY A 263 -14.79 -0.59 11.73
CA GLY A 263 -13.75 -0.25 10.76
C GLY A 263 -13.50 1.25 10.60
N ASP A 264 -12.69 1.59 9.61
CA ASP A 264 -12.27 2.99 9.37
C ASP A 264 -13.43 3.88 8.94
N TYR A 265 -13.34 5.17 9.28
CA TYR A 265 -14.16 6.20 8.65
C TYR A 265 -13.56 6.60 7.31
N GLN A 266 -14.40 6.84 6.31
CA GLN A 266 -14.00 7.52 5.10
C GLN A 266 -13.69 8.98 5.42
N SER A 267 -12.78 9.58 4.64
CA SER A 267 -12.47 11.00 4.80
C SER A 267 -13.57 11.87 4.17
N THR A 268 -14.10 12.82 4.93
CA THR A 268 -15.02 13.85 4.44
C THR A 268 -14.44 14.59 3.25
N TYR A 269 -13.17 14.98 3.32
CA TYR A 269 -12.47 15.71 2.26
C TYR A 269 -12.32 14.90 0.96
N TYR A 270 -11.96 13.63 1.06
CA TYR A 270 -11.81 12.78 -0.11
C TYR A 270 -13.16 12.48 -0.80
N MET A 271 -14.19 12.22 0.01
CA MET A 271 -15.56 12.06 -0.52
C MET A 271 -16.05 13.33 -1.21
N TRP A 272 -15.81 14.50 -0.63
CA TRP A 272 -16.17 15.78 -1.23
C TRP A 272 -15.55 15.99 -2.61
N HIS A 273 -14.28 15.62 -2.79
CA HIS A 273 -13.62 15.67 -4.10
C HIS A 273 -14.29 14.77 -5.15
N LEU A 274 -14.88 13.66 -4.73
CA LEU A 274 -15.50 12.69 -5.62
C LEU A 274 -17.00 12.96 -5.87
N THR A 275 -17.68 13.65 -4.95
CA THR A 275 -19.14 13.77 -5.02
C THR A 275 -19.66 15.20 -5.18
N GLU A 276 -18.89 16.23 -4.77
CA GLU A 276 -19.41 17.61 -4.70
C GLU A 276 -18.51 18.64 -5.41
N GLN A 277 -17.19 18.54 -5.26
CA GLN A 277 -16.24 19.59 -5.62
C GLN A 277 -16.33 20.05 -7.09
N LYS A 278 -16.62 19.13 -7.99
CA LYS A 278 -16.71 19.39 -9.44
C LYS A 278 -18.12 19.81 -9.89
N GLY A 279 -19.12 19.73 -9.00
CA GLY A 279 -20.53 19.95 -9.32
C GLY A 279 -21.20 18.77 -10.03
N PHE A 280 -20.52 17.65 -10.16
CA PHE A 280 -21.02 16.36 -10.63
C PHE A 280 -20.22 15.22 -10.02
N ASP A 281 -20.80 14.01 -10.00
CA ASP A 281 -20.15 12.84 -9.44
C ASP A 281 -18.98 12.37 -10.31
N ASP A 282 -17.84 12.11 -9.67
CA ASP A 282 -16.77 11.35 -10.28
C ASP A 282 -17.28 9.93 -10.60
N PRO A 283 -17.04 9.41 -11.81
CA PRO A 283 -17.49 8.06 -12.18
C PRO A 283 -17.08 6.95 -11.23
N ARG A 284 -16.01 7.15 -10.43
CA ARG A 284 -15.49 6.18 -9.45
C ARG A 284 -16.24 6.17 -8.12
N ALA A 285 -16.95 7.25 -7.77
CA ALA A 285 -17.51 7.47 -6.44
C ALA A 285 -18.37 6.30 -5.93
N ARG A 286 -19.28 5.79 -6.75
CA ARG A 286 -20.20 4.70 -6.40
C ARG A 286 -19.55 3.33 -6.30
N PHE A 287 -18.36 3.18 -6.85
CA PHE A 287 -17.56 1.96 -6.72
C PHE A 287 -16.70 2.00 -5.45
N TYR A 288 -16.22 3.20 -5.06
CA TYR A 288 -15.38 3.40 -3.88
C TYR A 288 -16.18 3.36 -2.58
N PHE A 289 -17.36 3.98 -2.61
CA PHE A 289 -18.19 4.22 -1.44
C PHE A 289 -19.55 3.55 -1.56
N TYR A 290 -20.04 3.08 -0.42
CA TYR A 290 -21.38 2.56 -0.29
C TYR A 290 -22.12 3.34 0.81
N ARG A 291 -23.26 3.96 0.47
CA ARG A 291 -24.13 4.64 1.44
C ARG A 291 -25.07 3.67 2.11
N GLN A 292 -25.09 3.68 3.44
CA GLN A 292 -26.05 2.93 4.24
C GLN A 292 -27.34 3.70 4.52
N VAL A 293 -27.36 4.99 4.18
CA VAL A 293 -28.51 5.90 4.23
C VAL A 293 -28.44 6.86 3.03
N LEU A 294 -29.58 7.39 2.57
CA LEU A 294 -29.63 8.33 1.43
C LEU A 294 -29.69 9.80 1.86
N ALA A 295 -29.82 10.05 3.15
CA ALA A 295 -29.77 11.39 3.74
C ALA A 295 -28.90 11.35 4.98
N ASN A 296 -28.19 12.44 5.26
CA ASN A 296 -27.36 12.56 6.44
C ASN A 296 -28.22 12.50 7.71
N SER A 297 -27.68 11.91 8.77
CA SER A 297 -28.30 11.95 10.08
C SER A 297 -28.38 13.40 10.57
N THR A 298 -29.47 13.74 11.22
CA THR A 298 -29.65 15.01 11.93
C THR A 298 -29.44 14.86 13.45
N ASN A 299 -29.06 13.65 13.89
CA ASN A 299 -28.80 13.35 15.29
C ASN A 299 -27.36 13.70 15.66
N PRO A 300 -27.12 14.65 16.58
CA PRO A 300 -25.77 15.01 17.00
C PRO A 300 -25.03 13.89 17.75
N ASP A 301 -25.74 12.88 18.28
CA ASP A 301 -25.09 11.70 18.86
C ASP A 301 -24.45 10.78 17.80
N GLU A 302 -24.84 10.93 16.54
CA GLU A 302 -24.30 10.19 15.38
C GLU A 302 -23.28 11.01 14.61
N ILE A 303 -23.56 12.31 14.40
CA ILE A 303 -22.69 13.26 13.71
C ILE A 303 -22.57 14.50 14.59
N GLU A 304 -21.63 14.50 15.51
CA GLU A 304 -21.44 15.58 16.50
C GLU A 304 -21.16 16.93 15.86
N CYS A 305 -20.37 16.96 14.82
CA CYS A 305 -19.95 18.18 14.14
C CYS A 305 -21.09 19.01 13.52
N ILE A 306 -22.30 18.44 13.31
CA ILE A 306 -23.43 19.20 12.75
C ILE A 306 -23.94 20.31 13.69
N THR A 307 -23.62 20.23 14.97
CA THR A 307 -23.97 21.26 15.97
C THR A 307 -22.81 22.18 16.32
N GLN A 308 -21.63 21.94 15.74
CA GLN A 308 -20.42 22.70 16.02
C GLN A 308 -20.15 23.70 14.87
N LEU A 309 -19.43 24.77 15.21
CA LEU A 309 -18.93 25.69 14.18
C LEU A 309 -17.62 25.15 13.61
N PRO A 310 -17.37 25.34 12.29
CA PRO A 310 -16.08 25.03 11.72
C PRO A 310 -14.95 25.71 12.48
N PRO A 311 -13.80 25.06 12.66
CA PRO A 311 -12.62 25.71 13.23
C PRO A 311 -12.23 26.97 12.43
N ALA A 312 -11.70 27.99 13.11
CA ALA A 312 -11.39 29.26 12.46
C ALA A 312 -10.43 29.11 11.26
N HIS A 313 -9.45 28.22 11.34
CA HIS A 313 -8.52 27.96 10.23
C HIS A 313 -9.18 27.27 9.04
N TYR A 314 -10.24 26.46 9.25
CA TYR A 314 -11.06 25.91 8.16
C TYR A 314 -11.81 27.03 7.43
N LEU A 315 -12.42 27.95 8.17
CA LEU A 315 -13.14 29.08 7.59
C LEU A 315 -12.19 30.00 6.79
N VAL A 316 -11.00 30.28 7.32
CA VAL A 316 -10.00 31.11 6.63
C VAL A 316 -9.45 30.44 5.37
N GLY A 317 -9.22 29.12 5.41
CA GLY A 317 -8.72 28.34 4.28
C GLY A 317 -9.80 27.91 3.29
N GLY A 318 -11.09 28.09 3.62
CA GLY A 318 -12.19 27.65 2.74
C GLY A 318 -12.35 26.12 2.67
N PHE A 319 -11.91 25.41 3.71
CA PHE A 319 -12.00 23.95 3.74
C PHE A 319 -13.41 23.46 4.04
N ILE A 320 -13.76 22.33 3.43
CA ILE A 320 -14.98 21.59 3.77
C ILE A 320 -14.89 21.13 5.24
N TYR A 321 -16.03 21.12 5.94
CA TYR A 321 -16.12 20.70 7.33
C TYR A 321 -17.35 19.83 7.55
N CYS A 322 -17.18 18.77 8.32
CA CYS A 322 -18.22 17.88 8.84
C CYS A 322 -18.84 16.96 7.78
N LEU A 323 -19.41 17.51 6.72
CA LEU A 323 -20.13 16.75 5.71
C LEU A 323 -19.65 17.14 4.31
N PRO A 324 -19.44 16.17 3.40
CA PRO A 324 -19.10 16.49 2.01
C PRO A 324 -20.27 17.12 1.27
N GLY A 325 -21.51 16.70 1.59
CA GLY A 325 -22.79 17.13 1.03
C GLY A 325 -23.95 16.58 1.84
N GLU A 326 -25.16 16.57 1.27
CA GLU A 326 -26.38 16.16 1.99
C GLU A 326 -26.95 14.80 1.53
N ARG A 327 -26.20 14.03 0.76
CA ARG A 327 -26.69 12.84 0.06
C ARG A 327 -26.42 11.51 0.77
N GLY A 328 -26.13 11.54 2.05
CA GLY A 328 -25.85 10.32 2.83
C GLY A 328 -24.40 9.82 2.77
N TYR A 329 -23.52 10.51 2.04
CA TYR A 329 -22.08 10.30 2.16
C TYR A 329 -21.58 11.09 3.38
N TRP A 330 -21.04 10.42 4.35
CA TRP A 330 -20.39 11.08 5.50
C TRP A 330 -19.40 10.15 6.20
N GLY A 331 -18.43 10.77 6.81
CA GLY A 331 -17.31 10.13 7.48
C GLY A 331 -16.75 11.05 8.56
N ARG A 332 -15.43 11.31 8.50
CA ARG A 332 -14.76 12.17 9.48
C ARG A 332 -13.79 13.13 8.80
N ASP A 333 -13.60 14.29 9.41
CA ASP A 333 -12.55 15.23 9.04
C ASP A 333 -11.17 14.72 9.48
N HIS A 334 -10.11 15.24 8.88
CA HIS A 334 -8.77 14.79 9.18
C HIS A 334 -8.36 15.13 10.62
N LEU A 335 -7.82 14.15 11.34
CA LEU A 335 -7.46 14.25 12.76
C LEU A 335 -8.66 14.60 13.65
N ASP A 336 -9.83 14.11 13.32
CA ASP A 336 -10.98 14.14 14.20
C ASP A 336 -10.84 13.03 15.26
N PRO A 337 -10.61 13.38 16.54
CA PRO A 337 -10.39 12.41 17.61
C PRO A 337 -11.67 11.86 18.21
N ASP A 338 -12.83 12.35 17.80
CA ASP A 338 -14.09 11.96 18.40
C ASP A 338 -14.26 10.44 18.36
N GLY A 339 -14.72 9.90 19.47
CA GLY A 339 -15.00 8.48 19.62
C GLY A 339 -16.02 8.00 18.57
N ILE A 340 -16.18 6.70 18.43
CA ILE A 340 -17.20 6.11 17.55
C ILE A 340 -18.57 6.35 18.17
N PRO A 341 -19.40 7.27 17.63
CA PRO A 341 -20.79 7.39 18.03
C PRO A 341 -21.61 6.19 17.52
N PRO A 342 -22.90 6.05 17.87
CA PRO A 342 -23.74 4.93 17.44
C PRO A 342 -24.15 5.02 15.94
N ASP A 343 -23.18 5.22 15.06
CA ASP A 343 -23.35 5.51 13.64
C ASP A 343 -22.95 4.37 12.70
N GLY A 344 -22.39 3.27 13.22
CA GLY A 344 -21.73 2.22 12.47
C GLY A 344 -22.51 1.69 11.25
N LEU A 345 -23.85 1.64 11.35
CA LEU A 345 -24.74 1.20 10.26
C LEU A 345 -25.33 2.34 9.44
N LYS A 346 -24.80 3.56 9.53
CA LYS A 346 -25.27 4.73 8.81
C LYS A 346 -24.19 5.47 8.04
N ARG A 347 -22.94 5.45 8.51
CA ARG A 347 -21.81 6.10 7.86
C ARG A 347 -21.46 5.44 6.53
N THR A 348 -20.74 6.15 5.69
CA THR A 348 -20.25 5.63 4.41
C THR A 348 -19.32 4.45 4.62
N ALA A 349 -19.63 3.34 3.94
CA ALA A 349 -18.86 2.11 3.96
C ALA A 349 -17.92 2.01 2.75
N TRP A 350 -16.95 1.09 2.81
CA TRP A 350 -16.16 0.71 1.65
C TRP A 350 -17.03 0.06 0.59
N GLY A 351 -16.87 0.53 -0.67
CA GLY A 351 -17.60 0.01 -1.82
C GLY A 351 -17.05 -1.29 -2.36
N VAL A 352 -17.51 -1.65 -3.58
CA VAL A 352 -17.05 -2.85 -4.28
C VAL A 352 -15.57 -2.75 -4.59
N TYR A 353 -15.07 -1.60 -5.05
CA TYR A 353 -13.64 -1.35 -5.27
C TYR A 353 -13.03 -0.58 -4.10
N PRO A 354 -11.84 -0.96 -3.61
CA PRO A 354 -11.12 -2.20 -3.87
C PRO A 354 -11.50 -3.33 -2.89
N ALA A 355 -12.40 -3.06 -1.92
CA ALA A 355 -12.61 -3.91 -0.74
C ALA A 355 -13.47 -5.17 -1.00
N GLY A 356 -14.10 -5.29 -2.15
CA GLY A 356 -15.06 -6.36 -2.41
C GLY A 356 -16.37 -6.18 -1.64
N GLY A 357 -16.74 -4.92 -1.33
CA GLY A 357 -17.99 -4.54 -0.68
C GLY A 357 -19.15 -4.43 -1.69
N ARG A 358 -20.12 -3.58 -1.35
CA ARG A 358 -21.29 -3.32 -2.19
C ARG A 358 -21.05 -2.20 -3.19
N PHE A 359 -21.66 -2.32 -4.36
CA PHE A 359 -21.85 -1.17 -5.24
C PHE A 359 -22.95 -0.26 -4.68
N ASP A 360 -22.78 1.07 -4.74
CA ASP A 360 -23.79 2.02 -4.28
C ASP A 360 -24.92 2.17 -5.31
N ASP A 361 -25.92 1.31 -5.20
CA ASP A 361 -27.11 1.22 -6.04
C ASP A 361 -28.32 1.98 -5.45
N ASN A 362 -28.12 2.90 -4.51
CA ASN A 362 -29.16 3.58 -3.74
C ASN A 362 -30.04 2.66 -2.85
N SER A 363 -29.66 1.41 -2.62
CA SER A 363 -30.45 0.51 -1.75
C SER A 363 -30.40 0.91 -0.27
N ALA A 364 -29.31 1.57 0.13
CA ALA A 364 -29.09 2.07 1.49
C ALA A 364 -29.25 1.00 2.59
N THR A 365 -28.90 -0.25 2.28
CA THR A 365 -28.99 -1.36 3.26
C THR A 365 -27.77 -1.35 4.16
N PRO A 366 -27.93 -1.45 5.50
CA PRO A 366 -26.80 -1.60 6.42
C PRO A 366 -25.88 -2.78 6.06
N VAL A 367 -24.57 -2.61 6.25
CA VAL A 367 -23.54 -3.56 5.76
C VAL A 367 -23.11 -4.65 6.77
N ASN A 368 -23.73 -4.74 7.94
CA ASN A 368 -23.37 -5.71 8.98
C ASN A 368 -23.75 -7.18 8.67
N ASP A 369 -23.48 -7.61 7.47
CA ASP A 369 -23.70 -8.97 6.98
C ASP A 369 -22.55 -9.36 6.04
N PRO A 370 -21.74 -10.39 6.40
CA PRO A 370 -20.57 -10.80 5.61
C PRO A 370 -20.93 -11.47 4.27
N SER A 371 -22.22 -11.73 4.01
CA SER A 371 -22.70 -12.26 2.72
C SER A 371 -22.97 -11.17 1.67
N LEU A 372 -22.91 -9.90 2.07
CA LEU A 372 -23.19 -8.77 1.17
C LEU A 372 -22.03 -8.45 0.23
N GLY A 373 -22.35 -7.70 -0.80
CA GLY A 373 -21.38 -7.22 -1.77
C GLY A 373 -20.70 -8.36 -2.55
N ALA A 374 -19.43 -8.20 -2.82
CA ALA A 374 -18.57 -9.25 -3.38
C ALA A 374 -17.98 -10.16 -2.29
N GLN A 375 -18.53 -10.13 -1.08
CA GLN A 375 -18.15 -10.98 0.06
C GLN A 375 -16.68 -10.87 0.46
N GLY A 376 -16.08 -9.72 0.22
CA GLY A 376 -14.68 -9.45 0.53
C GLY A 376 -13.66 -9.94 -0.50
N ALA A 377 -14.11 -10.47 -1.66
CA ALA A 377 -13.23 -10.78 -2.79
C ALA A 377 -12.74 -9.48 -3.45
N GLY A 378 -12.04 -8.68 -2.67
CA GLY A 378 -11.43 -7.42 -3.09
C GLY A 378 -10.02 -7.60 -3.63
N ILE A 379 -9.34 -6.47 -3.87
CA ILE A 379 -7.94 -6.44 -4.31
C ILE A 379 -7.12 -5.46 -3.47
N GLN A 380 -5.81 -5.74 -3.35
CA GLN A 380 -4.84 -4.74 -2.96
C GLN A 380 -4.19 -4.16 -4.22
N PRO A 381 -4.51 -2.89 -4.62
CA PRO A 381 -3.94 -2.30 -5.83
C PRO A 381 -2.52 -1.77 -5.56
N ILE A 382 -1.50 -2.59 -5.86
CA ILE A 382 -0.10 -2.28 -5.53
C ILE A 382 0.53 -1.39 -6.61
N MET A 383 0.42 -1.78 -7.89
CA MET A 383 0.91 -0.99 -9.02
C MET A 383 0.02 -1.23 -10.23
N LEU A 384 -0.81 -0.26 -10.57
CA LEU A 384 -1.70 -0.34 -11.72
C LEU A 384 -1.04 0.26 -12.97
N ALA A 385 -1.43 -0.22 -14.15
CA ALA A 385 -0.98 0.33 -15.42
C ALA A 385 -1.31 1.83 -15.57
N ALA A 386 -2.42 2.28 -14.97
CA ALA A 386 -2.80 3.69 -14.92
C ALA A 386 -1.78 4.56 -14.16
N TYR A 387 -1.13 4.02 -13.12
CA TYR A 387 -0.13 4.76 -12.35
C TYR A 387 1.11 5.11 -13.17
N VAL A 388 1.45 4.28 -14.17
CA VAL A 388 2.54 4.56 -15.11
C VAL A 388 2.30 5.89 -15.83
N ASP A 389 1.08 6.11 -16.32
CA ASP A 389 0.76 7.33 -17.06
C ASP A 389 0.80 8.57 -16.16
N PHE A 390 0.31 8.49 -14.92
CA PHE A 390 0.44 9.60 -13.97
C PHE A 390 1.91 9.92 -13.63
N MET A 391 2.73 8.90 -13.43
CA MET A 391 4.17 9.08 -13.22
C MET A 391 4.86 9.71 -14.44
N LEU A 392 4.47 9.31 -15.66
CA LEU A 392 4.99 9.90 -16.90
C LEU A 392 4.45 11.32 -17.12
N ALA A 393 3.21 11.63 -16.74
CA ALA A 393 2.66 13.00 -16.77
C ALA A 393 3.46 13.93 -15.85
N GLU A 394 3.73 13.51 -14.62
CA GLU A 394 4.58 14.23 -13.67
C GLU A 394 5.99 14.43 -14.24
N ALA A 395 6.62 13.39 -14.77
CA ALA A 395 7.97 13.45 -15.33
C ALA A 395 8.03 14.37 -16.57
N ALA A 396 7.06 14.28 -17.47
CA ALA A 396 7.01 15.14 -18.66
C ALA A 396 6.87 16.62 -18.28
N LEU A 397 6.01 16.93 -17.30
CA LEU A 397 5.80 18.32 -16.86
C LEU A 397 6.98 18.88 -16.06
N THR A 398 7.57 18.09 -15.14
CA THR A 398 8.54 18.62 -14.16
C THR A 398 10.00 18.40 -14.56
N LEU A 399 10.30 17.43 -15.42
CA LEU A 399 11.65 17.08 -15.89
C LEU A 399 11.83 17.29 -17.40
N GLY A 400 10.75 17.55 -18.15
CA GLY A 400 10.80 17.67 -19.61
C GLY A 400 11.16 16.34 -20.31
N THR A 401 10.74 15.21 -19.74
CA THR A 401 10.94 13.90 -20.38
C THR A 401 10.10 13.78 -21.67
N THR A 402 10.43 12.79 -22.49
CA THR A 402 9.71 12.54 -23.74
C THR A 402 8.24 12.25 -23.52
N GLY A 403 7.37 12.88 -24.33
CA GLY A 403 5.92 12.72 -24.29
C GLY A 403 5.21 14.03 -23.91
N ASN A 404 3.90 13.97 -23.80
CA ASN A 404 3.05 15.10 -23.46
C ASN A 404 2.37 14.86 -22.11
N ALA A 405 2.55 15.76 -21.15
CA ALA A 405 2.03 15.62 -19.80
C ALA A 405 0.50 15.49 -19.77
N LYS A 406 -0.22 16.27 -20.59
CA LYS A 406 -1.69 16.22 -20.68
C LYS A 406 -2.18 14.89 -21.27
N ASP A 407 -1.52 14.40 -22.32
CA ASP A 407 -1.92 13.14 -22.94
C ASP A 407 -1.73 11.97 -21.97
N TYR A 408 -0.63 11.96 -21.23
CA TYR A 408 -0.41 10.99 -20.14
C TYR A 408 -1.44 11.13 -19.02
N LEU A 409 -1.75 12.35 -18.58
CA LEU A 409 -2.77 12.60 -17.55
C LEU A 409 -4.12 12.00 -17.97
N LEU A 410 -4.61 12.33 -19.15
CA LEU A 410 -5.92 11.86 -19.64
C LEU A 410 -5.92 10.33 -19.83
N SER A 411 -4.83 9.77 -20.35
CA SER A 411 -4.66 8.31 -20.47
C SER A 411 -4.68 7.61 -19.10
N GLY A 412 -4.02 8.20 -18.09
CA GLY A 412 -4.02 7.66 -16.72
C GLY A 412 -5.42 7.64 -16.10
N ILE A 413 -6.18 8.73 -16.24
CA ILE A 413 -7.56 8.83 -15.78
C ILE A 413 -8.45 7.77 -16.47
N GLU A 414 -8.40 7.72 -17.79
CA GLU A 414 -9.21 6.79 -18.58
C GLU A 414 -8.91 5.33 -18.22
N LYS A 415 -7.63 4.96 -18.19
CA LYS A 415 -7.20 3.61 -17.80
C LYS A 415 -7.67 3.25 -16.39
N HIS A 416 -7.53 4.17 -15.44
CA HIS A 416 -7.93 3.91 -14.07
C HIS A 416 -9.45 3.75 -13.92
N MET A 417 -10.24 4.65 -14.50
CA MET A 417 -11.71 4.57 -14.46
C MET A 417 -12.20 3.28 -15.11
N ASN A 418 -11.67 2.95 -16.30
CA ASN A 418 -12.00 1.70 -16.98
C ASN A 418 -11.56 0.46 -16.17
N TYR A 419 -10.44 0.53 -15.47
CA TYR A 419 -10.01 -0.56 -14.58
C TYR A 419 -10.99 -0.76 -13.43
N VAL A 420 -11.40 0.31 -12.74
CA VAL A 420 -12.37 0.26 -11.63
C VAL A 420 -13.71 -0.34 -12.08
N VAL A 421 -14.25 0.14 -13.20
CA VAL A 421 -15.52 -0.34 -13.75
C VAL A 421 -15.42 -1.81 -14.16
N ASN A 422 -14.44 -2.15 -14.99
CA ASN A 422 -14.31 -3.51 -15.53
C ASN A 422 -13.99 -4.55 -14.45
N TRP A 423 -13.14 -4.19 -13.48
CA TRP A 423 -12.87 -5.07 -12.36
C TRP A 423 -14.13 -5.30 -11.51
N SER A 424 -14.89 -4.24 -11.22
CA SER A 424 -16.13 -4.34 -10.43
C SER A 424 -17.20 -5.16 -11.14
N LEU A 425 -17.32 -5.04 -12.46
CA LEU A 425 -18.21 -5.87 -13.30
C LEU A 425 -17.75 -7.34 -13.36
N GLY A 426 -16.52 -7.64 -13.01
CA GLY A 426 -16.01 -9.00 -12.84
C GLY A 426 -16.36 -9.64 -11.50
N THR A 427 -16.95 -8.91 -10.56
CA THR A 427 -17.32 -9.38 -9.21
C THR A 427 -18.78 -9.84 -9.12
N ALA A 428 -19.16 -10.36 -7.95
CA ALA A 428 -20.56 -10.69 -7.65
C ALA A 428 -21.51 -9.47 -7.68
N GLN A 429 -20.98 -8.25 -7.78
CA GLN A 429 -21.78 -7.01 -7.86
C GLN A 429 -22.19 -6.62 -9.29
N ALA A 430 -21.76 -7.35 -10.32
CA ALA A 430 -22.09 -7.05 -11.72
C ALA A 430 -23.59 -6.86 -11.98
N GLY A 431 -24.42 -7.69 -11.36
CA GLY A 431 -25.89 -7.59 -11.49
C GLY A 431 -26.43 -6.27 -10.93
N ALA A 432 -26.00 -5.86 -9.73
CA ALA A 432 -26.42 -4.60 -9.11
C ALA A 432 -25.94 -3.39 -9.91
N ILE A 433 -24.71 -3.41 -10.42
CA ILE A 433 -24.14 -2.35 -11.24
C ILE A 433 -24.95 -2.17 -12.53
N ASN A 434 -25.18 -3.24 -13.28
CA ASN A 434 -25.90 -3.20 -14.55
C ASN A 434 -27.36 -2.75 -14.35
N SER A 435 -28.07 -3.33 -13.36
CA SER A 435 -29.46 -2.93 -13.07
C SER A 435 -29.56 -1.45 -12.72
N PHE A 436 -28.63 -0.93 -11.91
CA PHE A 436 -28.60 0.48 -11.53
C PHE A 436 -28.35 1.38 -12.75
N PHE A 437 -27.39 1.03 -13.61
CA PHE A 437 -27.12 1.81 -14.81
C PHE A 437 -28.29 1.81 -15.79
N ASP A 438 -28.94 0.67 -15.97
CA ASP A 438 -30.13 0.55 -16.84
C ASP A 438 -31.31 1.36 -16.29
N GLU A 439 -31.59 1.28 -14.97
CA GLU A 439 -32.70 1.97 -14.32
C GLU A 439 -32.53 3.49 -14.31
N GLU A 440 -31.31 3.97 -14.07
CA GLU A 440 -30.99 5.40 -14.03
C GLU A 440 -30.61 5.97 -15.40
N GLY A 441 -30.55 5.15 -16.44
CA GLY A 441 -30.16 5.55 -17.79
C GLY A 441 -28.68 6.06 -17.84
N ILE A 442 -27.79 5.45 -17.05
CA ILE A 442 -26.39 5.86 -16.97
C ILE A 442 -25.59 5.15 -18.07
N ASP A 443 -25.01 5.96 -18.94
CA ASP A 443 -23.94 5.53 -19.85
C ASP A 443 -22.60 5.85 -19.19
N ILE A 444 -21.96 4.84 -18.60
CA ILE A 444 -20.72 5.01 -17.85
C ILE A 444 -19.55 5.43 -18.77
N ASP A 445 -19.50 4.95 -20.01
CA ASP A 445 -18.47 5.32 -20.97
C ASP A 445 -18.61 6.79 -21.37
N GLN A 446 -19.86 7.27 -21.54
CA GLN A 446 -20.11 8.69 -21.77
C GLN A 446 -19.74 9.54 -20.56
N ASN A 447 -20.00 9.06 -19.35
CA ASN A 447 -19.63 9.77 -18.12
C ASN A 447 -18.09 9.89 -17.98
N ILE A 448 -17.35 8.84 -18.30
CA ILE A 448 -15.88 8.88 -18.37
C ILE A 448 -15.41 9.87 -19.44
N THR A 449 -16.01 9.85 -20.62
CA THR A 449 -15.70 10.80 -21.70
C THR A 449 -15.93 12.25 -21.27
N ASN A 450 -17.04 12.52 -20.60
CA ASN A 450 -17.37 13.84 -20.08
C ASN A 450 -16.37 14.29 -19.00
N TYR A 451 -15.95 13.37 -18.12
CA TYR A 451 -14.94 13.63 -17.11
C TYR A 451 -13.58 13.99 -17.73
N LEU A 452 -13.14 13.22 -18.70
CA LEU A 452 -11.90 13.50 -19.44
C LEU A 452 -11.95 14.87 -20.12
N SER A 453 -13.09 15.22 -20.71
CA SER A 453 -13.30 16.54 -21.31
C SER A 453 -13.23 17.66 -20.28
N TYR A 454 -13.81 17.45 -19.10
CA TYR A 454 -13.73 18.40 -17.99
C TYR A 454 -12.29 18.64 -17.56
N VAL A 455 -11.52 17.57 -17.24
CA VAL A 455 -10.12 17.68 -16.82
C VAL A 455 -9.25 18.28 -17.94
N SER A 456 -9.50 17.91 -19.19
CA SER A 456 -8.81 18.47 -20.35
C SER A 456 -8.98 19.98 -20.45
N ASN A 457 -10.21 20.47 -20.28
CA ASN A 457 -10.51 21.91 -20.34
C ASN A 457 -9.92 22.65 -19.13
N GLU A 458 -9.99 22.07 -17.94
CA GLU A 458 -9.37 22.61 -16.74
C GLU A 458 -7.85 22.79 -16.96
N TYR A 459 -7.15 21.72 -17.38
CA TYR A 459 -5.72 21.75 -17.64
C TYR A 459 -5.31 22.82 -18.67
N ASP A 460 -6.08 22.94 -19.77
CA ASP A 460 -5.80 23.94 -20.81
C ASP A 460 -6.04 25.39 -20.34
N GLY A 461 -6.93 25.58 -19.39
CA GLY A 461 -7.24 26.89 -18.80
C GLY A 461 -6.13 27.43 -17.88
N LEU A 462 -5.19 26.55 -17.45
CA LEU A 462 -4.14 26.91 -16.50
C LEU A 462 -2.94 27.53 -17.19
N SER A 463 -2.32 28.52 -16.53
CA SER A 463 -1.19 29.27 -17.07
C SER A 463 0.18 28.86 -16.51
N SER A 464 0.21 28.23 -15.33
CA SER A 464 1.46 27.80 -14.70
C SER A 464 1.61 26.28 -14.72
N ASP A 465 2.86 25.80 -14.71
CA ASP A 465 3.13 24.36 -14.59
C ASP A 465 2.88 23.86 -13.17
N ASP A 466 2.92 24.72 -12.15
CA ASP A 466 2.55 24.36 -10.78
C ASP A 466 1.06 24.05 -10.66
N ASP A 467 0.18 24.88 -11.24
CA ASP A 467 -1.26 24.62 -11.29
C ASP A 467 -1.58 23.35 -12.11
N ARG A 468 -0.86 23.13 -13.22
CA ARG A 468 -0.99 21.90 -14.01
C ARG A 468 -0.55 20.67 -13.24
N MET A 469 0.51 20.81 -12.43
CA MET A 469 0.96 19.73 -11.55
C MET A 469 -0.08 19.43 -10.46
N ASP A 470 -0.82 20.44 -10.00
CA ASP A 470 -1.92 20.23 -9.06
C ASP A 470 -3.02 19.35 -9.67
N VAL A 471 -3.41 19.62 -10.91
CA VAL A 471 -4.39 18.75 -11.62
C VAL A 471 -3.85 17.33 -11.78
N ILE A 472 -2.59 17.15 -12.18
CA ILE A 472 -1.97 15.81 -12.29
C ILE A 472 -1.95 15.12 -10.93
N GLY A 473 -1.50 15.82 -9.89
CA GLY A 473 -1.40 15.29 -8.53
C GLY A 473 -2.76 14.92 -7.95
N ARG A 474 -3.78 15.76 -8.16
CA ARG A 474 -5.14 15.52 -7.71
C ARG A 474 -5.75 14.27 -8.38
N GLU A 475 -5.63 14.16 -9.70
CA GLU A 475 -6.19 13.02 -10.43
C GLU A 475 -5.46 11.71 -10.11
N TYR A 476 -4.13 11.79 -9.91
CA TYR A 476 -3.35 10.64 -9.44
C TYR A 476 -3.78 10.24 -8.01
N TRP A 477 -3.88 11.19 -7.08
CA TRP A 477 -4.35 10.97 -5.72
C TRP A 477 -5.75 10.34 -5.67
N LEU A 478 -6.70 10.83 -6.49
CA LEU A 478 -8.04 10.23 -6.63
C LEU A 478 -8.01 8.79 -7.19
N SER A 479 -6.95 8.43 -7.90
CA SER A 479 -6.75 7.08 -8.42
C SER A 479 -6.06 6.13 -7.44
N LEU A 480 -5.52 6.65 -6.33
CA LEU A 480 -4.78 5.89 -5.33
C LEU A 480 -5.64 5.36 -4.17
N PHE A 481 -6.95 5.23 -4.35
CA PHE A 481 -7.84 4.61 -3.36
C PHE A 481 -7.47 3.14 -3.15
N GLY A 482 -6.97 2.82 -1.96
CA GLY A 482 -6.37 1.53 -1.62
C GLY A 482 -4.84 1.49 -1.69
N ASN A 483 -4.17 2.59 -2.13
CA ASN A 483 -2.70 2.65 -2.21
C ASN A 483 -2.16 3.92 -1.54
N GLY A 484 -2.01 3.87 -0.23
CA GLY A 484 -1.48 5.01 0.52
C GLY A 484 0.02 5.21 0.40
N ILE A 485 0.79 4.19 0.02
CA ILE A 485 2.25 4.33 -0.13
C ILE A 485 2.57 5.30 -1.27
N GLU A 486 1.98 5.09 -2.45
CA GLU A 486 2.18 5.97 -3.58
C GLU A 486 1.54 7.35 -3.35
N SER A 487 0.40 7.42 -2.67
CA SER A 487 -0.25 8.68 -2.30
C SER A 487 0.63 9.52 -1.37
N PHE A 488 1.23 8.91 -0.36
CA PHE A 488 2.13 9.61 0.55
C PHE A 488 3.44 10.05 -0.12
N ASN A 489 3.99 9.22 -1.01
CA ASN A 489 5.18 9.57 -1.79
C ASN A 489 4.88 10.69 -2.78
N LEU A 490 3.75 10.64 -3.51
CA LEU A 490 3.30 11.71 -4.39
C LEU A 490 3.26 13.05 -3.64
N TYR A 491 2.58 13.05 -2.48
CA TYR A 491 2.41 14.27 -1.70
C TYR A 491 3.75 14.84 -1.19
N ARG A 492 4.64 14.00 -0.63
CA ARG A 492 5.97 14.45 -0.19
C ARG A 492 6.86 14.92 -1.33
N ARG A 493 6.74 14.31 -2.52
CA ARG A 493 7.56 14.64 -3.68
C ARG A 493 7.09 15.91 -4.39
N THR A 494 5.81 16.20 -4.40
CA THR A 494 5.21 17.24 -5.22
C THR A 494 4.49 18.36 -4.43
N GLY A 495 4.03 18.10 -3.21
CA GLY A 495 3.11 18.94 -2.47
C GLY A 495 1.67 18.91 -2.99
N LYS A 496 1.35 17.98 -3.90
CA LYS A 496 0.05 17.94 -4.58
C LYS A 496 -0.79 16.73 -4.16
N PRO A 497 -2.14 16.89 -4.11
CA PRO A 497 -2.91 18.09 -4.47
C PRO A 497 -2.70 19.24 -3.49
N ASP A 498 -2.84 20.46 -4.00
CA ASP A 498 -2.82 21.67 -3.20
C ASP A 498 -3.97 21.70 -2.19
N ASN A 499 -3.84 22.51 -1.16
CA ASN A 499 -4.90 22.76 -0.18
C ASN A 499 -5.45 21.47 0.46
N MET A 500 -4.57 20.51 0.76
CA MET A 500 -4.94 19.34 1.57
C MET A 500 -5.64 19.81 2.86
N GLN A 501 -6.78 19.19 3.21
CA GLN A 501 -7.51 19.54 4.43
C GLN A 501 -6.58 19.50 5.65
N PRO A 502 -6.50 20.58 6.47
CA PRO A 502 -5.70 20.57 7.68
C PRO A 502 -6.30 19.63 8.74
N GLY A 503 -5.55 19.37 9.81
CA GLY A 503 -6.10 18.70 10.97
C GLY A 503 -7.24 19.50 11.61
N LEU A 504 -8.20 18.82 12.22
CA LEU A 504 -9.34 19.47 12.89
C LEU A 504 -8.87 20.41 14.02
N GLU A 505 -7.86 20.00 14.77
CA GLU A 505 -7.19 20.86 15.75
C GLU A 505 -6.25 21.85 15.06
N ALA A 506 -6.20 23.09 15.55
CA ALA A 506 -5.37 24.14 14.96
C ALA A 506 -3.85 23.88 15.07
N ASN A 507 -3.44 23.02 16.00
CA ASN A 507 -2.04 22.62 16.20
C ASN A 507 -1.92 21.09 16.28
N PRO A 508 -2.02 20.39 15.15
CA PRO A 508 -2.00 18.93 15.12
C PRO A 508 -0.60 18.32 15.31
N GLY A 509 0.42 19.16 15.54
CA GLY A 509 1.83 18.75 15.52
C GLY A 509 2.45 18.82 14.13
N VAL A 510 3.65 18.27 14.01
CA VAL A 510 4.40 18.27 12.76
C VAL A 510 3.89 17.14 11.84
N PHE A 511 3.60 17.49 10.59
CA PHE A 511 3.25 16.48 9.58
C PHE A 511 4.39 15.49 9.39
N PRO A 512 4.15 14.17 9.46
CA PRO A 512 5.19 13.18 9.30
C PRO A 512 5.80 13.19 7.88
N ARG A 513 7.09 13.50 7.80
CA ARG A 513 7.89 13.36 6.58
C ARG A 513 8.60 11.99 6.55
N SER A 514 8.77 11.40 7.71
CA SER A 514 9.12 9.99 7.92
C SER A 514 8.68 9.58 9.34
N PHE A 515 8.54 8.29 9.58
CA PHE A 515 8.17 7.77 10.89
C PHE A 515 9.38 7.71 11.83
N PHE A 516 9.12 7.73 13.14
CA PHE A 516 10.10 7.38 14.14
C PHE A 516 10.60 5.95 13.92
N TYR A 517 11.85 5.69 14.26
CA TYR A 517 12.33 4.31 14.33
C TYR A 517 11.50 3.52 15.34
N PRO A 518 11.13 2.27 15.02
CA PRO A 518 10.29 1.47 15.88
C PRO A 518 10.94 1.18 17.23
N ASN A 519 10.13 1.12 18.27
CA ASN A 519 10.62 0.89 19.64
C ASN A 519 11.36 -0.44 19.77
N ASN A 520 10.92 -1.52 19.13
CA ASN A 520 11.60 -2.81 19.16
C ASN A 520 13.01 -2.74 18.58
N TYR A 521 13.26 -1.94 17.52
CA TYR A 521 14.58 -1.70 16.98
C TYR A 521 15.43 -0.86 17.94
N MET A 522 14.89 0.24 18.48
CA MET A 522 15.60 1.15 19.36
C MET A 522 16.08 0.52 20.66
N VAL A 523 15.34 -0.44 21.22
CA VAL A 523 15.72 -1.12 22.47
C VAL A 523 16.70 -2.29 22.26
N THR A 524 16.81 -2.80 21.03
CA THR A 524 17.66 -3.95 20.71
C THR A 524 18.96 -3.57 20.02
N ASN A 525 19.06 -2.38 19.42
CA ASN A 525 20.26 -1.90 18.74
C ASN A 525 20.87 -0.70 19.48
N THR A 526 22.03 -0.91 20.11
CA THR A 526 22.70 0.13 20.90
C THR A 526 23.34 1.23 20.05
N SER A 527 23.49 1.02 18.73
CA SER A 527 23.99 2.00 17.77
C SER A 527 22.89 2.88 17.19
N ALA A 528 21.62 2.54 17.44
CA ALA A 528 20.48 3.29 16.93
C ALA A 528 20.29 4.62 17.66
N VAL A 529 20.00 5.66 16.91
CA VAL A 529 19.67 7.00 17.45
C VAL A 529 18.28 7.39 16.90
N GLN A 530 17.35 7.68 17.82
CA GLN A 530 16.01 8.10 17.43
C GLN A 530 16.01 9.48 16.77
N LYS A 531 15.12 9.70 15.82
CA LYS A 531 14.88 11.01 15.21
C LYS A 531 14.39 12.02 16.25
N ALA A 532 14.72 13.28 16.01
CA ALA A 532 14.30 14.37 16.90
C ALA A 532 12.76 14.55 16.90
N ASP A 533 12.16 14.44 15.72
CA ASP A 533 10.71 14.50 15.46
C ASP A 533 10.38 13.88 14.11
N GLN A 534 9.13 13.93 13.71
CA GLN A 534 8.63 13.36 12.45
C GLN A 534 8.83 14.28 11.23
N SER A 535 9.39 15.49 11.39
CA SER A 535 9.73 16.36 10.25
C SER A 535 10.99 15.94 9.51
N VAL A 536 11.76 15.00 10.08
CA VAL A 536 12.96 14.47 9.44
C VAL A 536 12.58 13.81 8.12
N GLN A 537 13.12 14.38 7.04
CA GLN A 537 12.81 13.98 5.67
C GLN A 537 13.60 12.74 5.26
N VAL A 538 13.04 11.96 4.34
CA VAL A 538 13.78 10.92 3.63
C VAL A 538 14.70 11.58 2.59
N PHE A 539 15.76 10.88 2.14
CA PHE A 539 16.84 11.48 1.33
C PHE A 539 16.35 12.17 0.04
N TRP A 540 15.31 11.64 -0.60
CA TRP A 540 14.78 12.17 -1.85
C TRP A 540 13.75 13.30 -1.65
N ASP A 541 13.25 13.48 -0.45
CA ASP A 541 12.31 14.53 -0.09
C ASP A 541 13.09 15.79 0.32
N THR A 542 13.40 16.65 -0.62
CA THR A 542 14.13 17.91 -0.39
C THR A 542 13.22 19.14 -0.43
N ASN A 543 11.90 18.95 -0.39
CA ASN A 543 10.93 20.02 -0.32
C ASN A 543 11.05 20.79 1.02
N PRO A 544 10.56 22.04 1.12
CA PRO A 544 10.70 22.82 2.34
C PRO A 544 10.27 22.07 3.60
N ALA A 545 11.09 22.13 4.65
CA ALA A 545 10.77 21.55 5.94
C ALA A 545 9.67 22.36 6.65
N GLY A 546 8.91 21.70 7.53
CA GLY A 546 7.85 22.32 8.31
C GLY A 546 6.50 22.37 7.57
N ASN A 547 5.53 23.05 8.20
CA ASN A 547 4.15 23.10 7.71
C ASN A 547 3.90 24.14 6.62
N ALA A 548 4.94 24.68 5.99
CA ALA A 548 4.79 25.80 5.04
C ALA A 548 3.98 25.44 3.78
N TRP A 549 3.89 24.16 3.42
CA TRP A 549 3.12 23.64 2.29
C TRP A 549 2.38 22.33 2.59
N VAL A 550 2.54 21.82 3.81
CA VAL A 550 1.86 20.62 4.30
C VAL A 550 1.09 21.02 5.56
N TYR A 551 -0.20 20.90 5.55
CA TYR A 551 -1.08 21.25 6.66
C TYR A 551 -1.29 20.10 7.62
#